data_6c83dd9622f80f4c688bdad352f4aede
#
_entry.id   6c83dd9622f80f4c688bdad352f4aede
#
_cell.length_a   1.000
_cell.length_b   1.000
_cell.length_c   1.000
_cell.angle_alpha   90.00
_cell.angle_beta   90.00
_cell.angle_gamma   90.00
#
_symmetry.space_group_name_H-M   'P 1'
#
loop_
_entity.id
_entity.type
_entity.pdbx_description
1 polymer ?
#
loop_
_entity_poly.entity_id
_entity_poly.type
_entity_poly.pdbx_seq_one_letter_code
_entity_poly.pdbx_strand_id
1 'polypeptide(L)'
;MTAASPVDRERVVRTLTFWLRPAFVLRTLTRFQRVAGFDRAIALASGAFTALVPLAILLTAILPRIDATHAAQTIINRYGLTGGGAEAVKDLLSPAGGTDTGVSVVGAALLMIAVLSFSRALQRLFEQTWELKQLSVRNTVNNLIWIGALVAYTAVSWWIHAIVDRGRVHLASNLLLLPASATFLALTAWLLSAKRIARARLAPFAILGAVLLAIYLTGAGVYLPHLFSSYASRYGVIGAVLAMISALFAFMVVLVASAAIACEVSDELDRIRRGERPPDDEIRREWEALLDELRLRWQTLREQLDGYRNKHSQHDR
;
A
#
# COMPACT_ATOMS: atom_id res chain seq x y z
N MET A 1 -45.97 9.11 4.44
CA MET A 1 -44.60 9.61 4.73
C MET A 1 -44.43 9.58 6.23
N THR A 2 -43.84 8.49 6.76
CA THR A 2 -43.57 8.31 8.19
C THR A 2 -42.39 9.22 8.55
N ALA A 3 -42.59 10.19 9.40
CA ALA A 3 -41.53 11.04 9.95
C ALA A 3 -40.53 10.15 10.68
N ALA A 4 -39.24 10.15 10.23
CA ALA A 4 -38.19 9.44 10.91
C ALA A 4 -38.12 9.85 12.38
N SER A 5 -37.96 8.89 13.29
CA SER A 5 -37.86 9.16 14.72
C SER A 5 -36.66 10.07 15.00
N PRO A 6 -36.71 10.94 16.03
CA PRO A 6 -35.60 11.84 16.38
C PRO A 6 -34.27 11.05 16.61
N VAL A 7 -34.36 9.82 17.08
CA VAL A 7 -33.21 8.92 17.28
C VAL A 7 -32.59 8.50 15.94
N ASP A 8 -33.38 8.25 14.90
CA ASP A 8 -32.88 7.89 13.58
C ASP A 8 -32.19 9.08 12.90
N ARG A 9 -32.74 10.28 13.08
CA ARG A 9 -32.14 11.50 12.55
C ARG A 9 -30.79 11.82 13.21
N GLU A 10 -30.68 11.68 14.52
CA GLU A 10 -29.43 11.88 15.25
C GLU A 10 -28.34 10.86 14.78
N ARG A 11 -28.71 9.59 14.60
CA ARG A 11 -27.82 8.56 14.08
C ARG A 11 -27.32 8.88 12.68
N VAL A 12 -28.21 9.29 11.79
CA VAL A 12 -27.85 9.65 10.41
C VAL A 12 -26.91 10.85 10.39
N VAL A 13 -27.24 11.92 11.13
CA VAL A 13 -26.37 13.10 11.23
C VAL A 13 -24.99 12.72 11.78
N ARG A 14 -24.93 11.91 12.83
CA ARG A 14 -23.68 11.44 13.42
C ARG A 14 -22.89 10.59 12.42
N THR A 15 -23.51 9.69 11.66
CA THR A 15 -22.85 8.89 10.62
C THR A 15 -22.27 9.76 9.51
N LEU A 16 -22.87 10.89 9.21
CA LEU A 16 -22.38 11.80 8.17
C LEU A 16 -21.31 12.78 8.67
N THR A 17 -21.23 13.05 9.97
CA THR A 17 -20.40 14.13 10.52
C THR A 17 -19.26 13.66 11.43
N PHE A 18 -19.13 12.36 11.73
CA PHE A 18 -18.09 11.88 12.65
C PHE A 18 -16.65 12.16 12.18
N TRP A 19 -16.41 12.25 10.86
CA TRP A 19 -15.11 12.60 10.26
C TRP A 19 -14.64 14.01 10.62
N LEU A 20 -15.57 14.93 10.89
CA LEU A 20 -15.26 16.31 11.26
C LEU A 20 -14.86 16.44 12.74
N ARG A 21 -14.95 15.36 13.51
CA ARG A 21 -14.58 15.38 14.93
C ARG A 21 -13.06 15.26 15.09
N PRO A 22 -12.42 16.17 15.82
CA PRO A 22 -10.97 16.08 16.07
C PRO A 22 -10.56 14.75 16.73
N ALA A 23 -11.42 14.18 17.60
CA ALA A 23 -11.18 12.88 18.22
C ALA A 23 -11.01 11.74 17.20
N PHE A 24 -11.76 11.75 16.10
CA PHE A 24 -11.61 10.75 15.05
C PHE A 24 -10.23 10.82 14.39
N VAL A 25 -9.75 12.03 14.10
CA VAL A 25 -8.43 12.25 13.51
C VAL A 25 -7.33 11.79 14.48
N LEU A 26 -7.45 12.14 15.76
CA LEU A 26 -6.50 11.70 16.80
C LEU A 26 -6.47 10.18 16.93
N ARG A 27 -7.62 9.51 17.01
CA ARG A 27 -7.69 8.04 17.07
C ARG A 27 -7.06 7.39 15.84
N THR A 28 -7.32 7.92 14.64
CA THR A 28 -6.70 7.45 13.40
C THR A 28 -5.19 7.58 13.45
N LEU A 29 -4.69 8.72 13.92
CA LEU A 29 -3.25 8.98 14.05
C LEU A 29 -2.62 8.05 15.09
N THR A 30 -3.24 7.89 16.26
CA THR A 30 -2.80 6.96 17.31
C THR A 30 -2.76 5.52 16.78
N ARG A 31 -3.80 5.09 16.02
CA ARG A 31 -3.82 3.77 15.40
C ARG A 31 -2.70 3.60 14.37
N PHE A 32 -2.48 4.58 13.51
CA PHE A 32 -1.38 4.56 12.54
C PHE A 32 -0.02 4.46 13.23
N GLN A 33 0.17 5.20 14.32
CA GLN A 33 1.39 5.13 15.15
C GLN A 33 1.53 3.77 15.84
N ARG A 34 0.45 3.23 16.43
CA ARG A 34 0.45 1.93 17.11
C ARG A 34 0.86 0.77 16.19
N VAL A 35 0.44 0.79 14.93
CA VAL A 35 0.88 -0.20 13.94
C VAL A 35 2.28 0.10 13.36
N ALA A 36 2.98 1.11 13.88
CA ALA A 36 4.26 1.58 13.34
C ALA A 36 4.15 1.88 11.83
N GLY A 37 3.17 2.72 11.43
CA GLY A 37 2.73 2.87 10.06
C GLY A 37 3.84 3.18 9.06
N PHE A 38 4.79 4.07 9.38
CA PHE A 38 5.92 4.37 8.51
C PHE A 38 6.89 3.19 8.37
N ASP A 39 7.23 2.51 9.48
CA ASP A 39 8.14 1.35 9.45
C ASP A 39 7.52 0.22 8.62
N ARG A 40 6.20 0.04 8.72
CA ARG A 40 5.46 -0.91 7.88
C ARG A 40 5.48 -0.52 6.42
N ALA A 41 5.29 0.74 6.12
CA ALA A 41 5.34 1.25 4.75
C ALA A 41 6.74 1.04 4.15
N ILE A 42 7.82 1.31 4.92
CA ILE A 42 9.20 1.05 4.50
C ILE A 42 9.41 -0.45 4.24
N ALA A 43 9.01 -1.32 5.18
CA ALA A 43 9.16 -2.77 5.02
C ALA A 43 8.40 -3.31 3.80
N LEU A 44 7.17 -2.84 3.56
CA LEU A 44 6.38 -3.21 2.40
C LEU A 44 6.99 -2.67 1.09
N ALA A 45 7.44 -1.41 1.09
CA ALA A 45 8.10 -0.81 -0.08
C ALA A 45 9.40 -1.53 -0.43
N SER A 46 10.22 -1.87 0.55
CA SER A 46 11.44 -2.66 0.38
C SER A 46 11.13 -4.06 -0.17
N GLY A 47 10.11 -4.74 0.37
CA GLY A 47 9.67 -6.04 -0.14
C GLY A 47 9.17 -5.98 -1.58
N ALA A 48 8.38 -4.96 -1.92
CA ALA A 48 7.92 -4.74 -3.29
C ALA A 48 9.09 -4.44 -4.24
N PHE A 49 10.02 -3.58 -3.81
CA PHE A 49 11.22 -3.25 -4.59
C PHE A 49 12.09 -4.49 -4.84
N THR A 50 12.32 -5.31 -3.82
CA THR A 50 13.08 -6.57 -3.95
C THR A 50 12.44 -7.53 -4.95
N ALA A 51 11.10 -7.54 -5.05
CA ALA A 51 10.38 -8.36 -6.03
C ALA A 51 10.54 -7.88 -7.49
N LEU A 52 10.94 -6.62 -7.71
CA LEU A 52 11.15 -6.09 -9.07
C LEU A 52 12.29 -6.78 -9.80
N VAL A 53 13.37 -7.19 -9.10
CA VAL A 53 14.51 -7.86 -9.71
C VAL A 53 14.12 -9.20 -10.33
N PRO A 54 13.56 -10.18 -9.58
CA PRO A 54 13.12 -11.43 -10.18
C PRO A 54 11.96 -11.25 -11.17
N LEU A 55 11.13 -10.23 -10.99
CA LEU A 55 10.09 -9.87 -11.96
C LEU A 55 10.72 -9.43 -13.30
N ALA A 56 11.75 -8.58 -13.27
CA ALA A 56 12.46 -8.17 -14.46
C ALA A 56 13.07 -9.37 -15.19
N ILE A 57 13.73 -10.29 -14.46
CA ILE A 57 14.30 -11.53 -15.02
C ILE A 57 13.21 -12.36 -15.70
N LEU A 58 12.05 -12.52 -15.06
CA LEU A 58 10.94 -13.29 -15.62
C LEU A 58 10.33 -12.59 -16.85
N LEU A 59 10.22 -11.28 -16.82
CA LEU A 59 9.72 -10.50 -17.95
C LEU A 59 10.66 -10.64 -19.17
N THR A 60 11.97 -10.57 -19.00
CA THR A 60 12.93 -10.76 -20.11
C THR A 60 12.83 -12.17 -20.72
N ALA A 61 12.45 -13.18 -19.94
CA ALA A 61 12.23 -14.54 -20.44
C ALA A 61 10.92 -14.71 -21.24
N ILE A 62 9.89 -13.91 -20.92
CA ILE A 62 8.56 -13.97 -21.54
C ILE A 62 8.43 -12.98 -22.72
N LEU A 63 9.08 -11.83 -22.62
CA LEU A 63 9.00 -10.71 -23.58
C LEU A 63 9.40 -11.03 -25.03
N PRO A 64 10.30 -11.98 -25.34
CA PRO A 64 10.53 -12.37 -26.74
C PRO A 64 9.30 -12.90 -27.45
N ARG A 65 8.27 -13.26 -26.69
CA ARG A 65 6.95 -13.66 -27.21
C ARG A 65 5.93 -12.50 -27.28
N ILE A 66 6.25 -11.38 -26.63
CA ILE A 66 5.44 -10.15 -26.58
C ILE A 66 6.41 -9.04 -26.99
N ASP A 67 6.11 -8.26 -28.00
CA ASP A 67 6.98 -7.19 -28.52
C ASP A 67 7.54 -6.29 -27.38
N ALA A 68 8.77 -6.60 -26.96
CA ALA A 68 9.44 -5.98 -25.82
C ALA A 68 9.67 -4.48 -26.03
N THR A 69 9.94 -4.10 -27.29
CA THR A 69 10.14 -2.71 -27.67
C THR A 69 8.84 -1.90 -27.52
N HIS A 70 7.70 -2.50 -27.83
CA HIS A 70 6.39 -1.89 -27.65
C HIS A 70 6.04 -1.74 -26.17
N ALA A 71 6.36 -2.71 -25.33
CA ALA A 71 6.14 -2.65 -23.89
C ALA A 71 6.99 -1.55 -23.23
N ALA A 72 8.28 -1.47 -23.55
CA ALA A 72 9.18 -0.42 -23.06
C ALA A 72 8.67 0.97 -23.47
N GLN A 73 8.34 1.14 -24.73
CA GLN A 73 7.84 2.41 -25.26
C GLN A 73 6.50 2.81 -24.63
N THR A 74 5.62 1.86 -24.37
CA THR A 74 4.34 2.12 -23.66
C THR A 74 4.58 2.66 -22.25
N ILE A 75 5.52 2.09 -21.50
CA ILE A 75 5.88 2.55 -20.15
C ILE A 75 6.50 3.96 -20.24
N ILE A 76 7.47 4.16 -21.14
CA ILE A 76 8.14 5.45 -21.34
C ILE A 76 7.12 6.55 -21.66
N ASN A 77 6.24 6.29 -22.62
CA ASN A 77 5.22 7.24 -23.02
C ASN A 77 4.17 7.50 -21.91
N ARG A 78 3.79 6.44 -21.19
CA ARG A 78 2.78 6.53 -20.13
C ARG A 78 3.25 7.38 -18.94
N TYR A 79 4.51 7.24 -18.56
CA TYR A 79 5.09 7.97 -17.43
C TYR A 79 5.91 9.18 -17.86
N GLY A 80 5.91 9.51 -19.17
CA GLY A 80 6.64 10.66 -19.70
C GLY A 80 8.14 10.61 -19.39
N LEU A 81 8.73 9.41 -19.34
CA LEU A 81 10.13 9.24 -18.99
C LEU A 81 11.04 9.77 -20.10
N THR A 82 12.06 10.54 -19.71
CA THR A 82 13.06 11.09 -20.63
C THR A 82 14.47 10.82 -20.13
N GLY A 83 15.46 10.83 -21.00
CA GLY A 83 16.89 10.63 -20.64
C GLY A 83 17.15 9.30 -19.96
N GLY A 84 17.93 9.32 -18.86
CA GLY A 84 18.34 8.10 -18.13
C GLY A 84 17.19 7.26 -17.57
N GLY A 85 16.02 7.83 -17.32
CA GLY A 85 14.84 7.09 -16.91
C GLY A 85 14.26 6.22 -18.05
N ALA A 86 14.24 6.75 -19.26
CA ALA A 86 13.84 6.01 -20.45
C ALA A 86 14.85 4.92 -20.82
N GLU A 87 16.15 5.22 -20.68
CA GLU A 87 17.24 4.25 -20.90
C GLU A 87 17.15 3.10 -19.90
N ALA A 88 16.99 3.38 -18.61
CA ALA A 88 16.85 2.35 -17.58
C ALA A 88 15.66 1.42 -17.84
N VAL A 89 14.52 1.92 -18.32
CA VAL A 89 13.38 1.08 -18.69
C VAL A 89 13.68 0.24 -19.93
N LYS A 90 14.34 0.82 -20.94
CA LYS A 90 14.77 0.07 -22.13
C LYS A 90 15.75 -1.05 -21.77
N ASP A 91 16.76 -0.76 -20.93
CA ASP A 91 17.76 -1.73 -20.52
C ASP A 91 17.14 -2.87 -19.69
N LEU A 92 16.20 -2.54 -18.77
CA LEU A 92 15.48 -3.54 -17.97
C LEU A 92 14.59 -4.46 -18.81
N LEU A 93 14.04 -3.96 -19.91
CA LEU A 93 13.14 -4.70 -20.80
C LEU A 93 13.85 -5.21 -22.06
N SER A 94 15.13 -4.90 -22.24
CA SER A 94 15.93 -5.46 -23.35
C SER A 94 16.08 -6.97 -23.15
N PRO A 95 15.84 -7.79 -24.19
CA PRO A 95 16.08 -9.22 -24.12
C PRO A 95 17.56 -9.47 -23.82
N ALA A 96 17.86 -10.02 -22.63
CA ALA A 96 19.20 -10.53 -22.37
C ALA A 96 19.47 -11.67 -23.38
N GLY A 97 20.47 -11.49 -24.23
CA GLY A 97 20.81 -12.44 -25.28
C GLY A 97 21.03 -13.84 -24.69
N GLY A 98 20.16 -14.79 -25.08
CA GLY A 98 20.22 -16.18 -24.64
C GLY A 98 19.43 -16.41 -23.34
N THR A 99 18.13 -16.63 -23.47
CA THR A 99 17.30 -17.10 -22.35
C THR A 99 17.51 -18.60 -22.18
N ASP A 100 18.49 -18.99 -21.38
CA ASP A 100 18.56 -20.35 -20.88
C ASP A 100 17.33 -20.62 -20.03
N THR A 101 16.64 -21.72 -20.29
CA THR A 101 15.44 -22.17 -19.55
C THR A 101 15.70 -22.20 -18.04
N GLY A 102 16.95 -22.45 -17.62
CA GLY A 102 17.39 -22.43 -16.23
C GLY A 102 17.26 -21.06 -15.56
N VAL A 103 17.64 -19.98 -16.23
CA VAL A 103 17.52 -18.60 -15.71
C VAL A 103 16.06 -18.23 -15.50
N SER A 104 15.18 -18.66 -16.40
CA SER A 104 13.73 -18.43 -16.28
C SER A 104 13.12 -19.15 -15.08
N VAL A 105 13.53 -20.41 -14.81
CA VAL A 105 13.05 -21.19 -13.65
C VAL A 105 13.52 -20.58 -12.33
N VAL A 106 14.79 -20.18 -12.25
CA VAL A 106 15.34 -19.51 -11.06
C VAL A 106 14.64 -18.16 -10.83
N GLY A 107 14.44 -17.37 -11.89
CA GLY A 107 13.70 -16.10 -11.81
C GLY A 107 12.27 -16.28 -11.28
N ALA A 108 11.57 -17.30 -11.77
CA ALA A 108 10.21 -17.63 -11.30
C ALA A 108 10.20 -18.08 -9.83
N ALA A 109 11.16 -18.90 -9.40
CA ALA A 109 11.28 -19.33 -8.01
C ALA A 109 11.57 -18.15 -7.07
N LEU A 110 12.51 -17.27 -7.42
CA LEU A 110 12.84 -16.08 -6.65
C LEU A 110 11.66 -15.11 -6.59
N LEU A 111 10.93 -14.91 -7.69
CA LEU A 111 9.72 -14.09 -7.71
C LEU A 111 8.65 -14.67 -6.77
N MET A 112 8.43 -15.97 -6.81
CA MET A 112 7.46 -16.63 -5.91
C MET A 112 7.83 -16.40 -4.44
N ILE A 113 9.11 -16.55 -4.07
CA ILE A 113 9.60 -16.29 -2.70
C ILE A 113 9.39 -14.82 -2.32
N ALA A 114 9.73 -13.88 -3.21
CA ALA A 114 9.58 -12.45 -2.96
C ALA A 114 8.11 -12.06 -2.77
N VAL A 115 7.22 -12.53 -3.65
CA VAL A 115 5.77 -12.23 -3.57
C VAL A 115 5.13 -12.90 -2.35
N LEU A 116 5.52 -14.12 -1.98
CA LEU A 116 5.08 -14.76 -0.74
C LEU A 116 5.55 -13.99 0.50
N SER A 117 6.79 -13.49 0.50
CA SER A 117 7.32 -12.67 1.58
C SER A 117 6.57 -11.35 1.70
N PHE A 118 6.29 -10.69 0.58
CA PHE A 118 5.48 -9.48 0.53
C PHE A 118 4.05 -9.72 1.02
N SER A 119 3.39 -10.81 0.58
CA SER A 119 2.04 -11.14 1.02
C SER A 119 1.96 -11.39 2.53
N ARG A 120 3.00 -12.01 3.11
CA ARG A 120 3.11 -12.19 4.58
C ARG A 120 3.30 -10.86 5.31
N ALA A 121 4.09 -9.94 4.76
CA ALA A 121 4.25 -8.60 5.33
C ALA A 121 2.91 -7.83 5.32
N LEU A 122 2.17 -7.93 4.22
CA LEU A 122 0.84 -7.35 4.09
C LEU A 122 -0.19 -8.02 5.02
N GLN A 123 -0.12 -9.35 5.18
CA GLN A 123 -0.92 -10.09 6.16
C GLN A 123 -0.70 -9.55 7.59
N ARG A 124 0.56 -9.37 7.99
CA ARG A 124 0.91 -8.81 9.31
C ARG A 124 0.38 -7.40 9.51
N LEU A 125 0.34 -6.58 8.46
CA LEU A 125 -0.30 -5.26 8.50
C LEU A 125 -1.77 -5.39 8.91
N PHE A 126 -2.55 -6.25 8.22
CA PHE A 126 -3.97 -6.45 8.54
C PHE A 126 -4.16 -7.04 9.94
N GLU A 127 -3.36 -8.04 10.33
CA GLU A 127 -3.43 -8.64 11.65
C GLU A 127 -3.22 -7.62 12.77
N GLN A 128 -2.27 -6.70 12.62
CA GLN A 128 -1.99 -5.68 13.62
C GLN A 128 -3.03 -4.54 13.61
N THR A 129 -3.46 -4.10 12.42
CA THR A 129 -4.44 -3.02 12.31
C THR A 129 -5.79 -3.41 12.93
N TRP A 130 -6.21 -4.68 12.77
CA TRP A 130 -7.45 -5.22 13.34
C TRP A 130 -7.23 -5.99 14.63
N GLU A 131 -6.05 -5.87 15.25
CA GLU A 131 -5.71 -6.48 16.55
C GLU A 131 -5.97 -8.01 16.59
N LEU A 132 -5.69 -8.69 15.47
CA LEU A 132 -5.87 -10.12 15.34
C LEU A 132 -4.62 -10.88 15.85
N LYS A 133 -4.81 -12.07 16.40
CA LYS A 133 -3.69 -12.97 16.70
C LYS A 133 -2.90 -13.29 15.44
N GLN A 134 -1.57 -13.21 15.53
CA GLN A 134 -0.70 -13.53 14.41
C GLN A 134 -0.89 -15.00 13.99
N LEU A 135 -1.08 -15.22 12.70
CA LEU A 135 -1.15 -16.57 12.14
C LEU A 135 0.26 -17.08 11.84
N SER A 136 0.49 -18.32 12.22
CA SER A 136 1.64 -19.08 11.78
C SER A 136 1.56 -19.40 10.27
N VAL A 137 2.53 -20.12 9.73
CA VAL A 137 2.74 -20.50 8.32
C VAL A 137 1.51 -21.13 7.63
N ARG A 138 0.46 -21.44 8.37
CA ARG A 138 -0.76 -22.15 7.95
C ARG A 138 -1.64 -21.42 6.92
N ASN A 139 -1.37 -20.13 6.64
CA ASN A 139 -2.17 -19.32 5.70
C ASN A 139 -1.60 -19.31 4.26
N THR A 140 -0.67 -20.20 3.95
CA THR A 140 0.01 -20.23 2.64
C THR A 140 -0.96 -20.41 1.47
N VAL A 141 -2.03 -21.18 1.63
CA VAL A 141 -3.04 -21.38 0.59
C VAL A 141 -3.76 -20.08 0.24
N ASN A 142 -4.18 -19.30 1.25
CA ASN A 142 -4.81 -18.01 1.01
C ASN A 142 -3.84 -17.01 0.37
N ASN A 143 -2.55 -17.08 0.71
CA ASN A 143 -1.52 -16.25 0.09
C ASN A 143 -1.34 -16.61 -1.40
N LEU A 144 -1.39 -17.89 -1.76
CA LEU A 144 -1.36 -18.34 -3.17
C LEU A 144 -2.60 -17.88 -3.95
N ILE A 145 -3.78 -18.01 -3.34
CA ILE A 145 -5.03 -17.48 -3.93
C ILE A 145 -4.94 -15.97 -4.14
N TRP A 146 -4.36 -15.25 -3.17
CA TRP A 146 -4.14 -13.81 -3.28
C TRP A 146 -3.18 -13.45 -4.42
N ILE A 147 -2.12 -14.23 -4.66
CA ILE A 147 -1.23 -14.04 -5.81
C ILE A 147 -2.01 -14.19 -7.12
N GLY A 148 -2.86 -15.21 -7.22
CA GLY A 148 -3.74 -15.38 -8.38
C GLY A 148 -4.70 -14.19 -8.58
N ALA A 149 -5.26 -13.66 -7.48
CA ALA A 149 -6.10 -12.47 -7.51
C ALA A 149 -5.33 -11.21 -7.93
N LEU A 150 -4.06 -11.07 -7.51
CA LEU A 150 -3.19 -9.97 -7.91
C LEU A 150 -2.91 -10.01 -9.42
N VAL A 151 -2.60 -11.19 -9.97
CA VAL A 151 -2.41 -11.39 -11.40
C VAL A 151 -3.69 -11.07 -12.18
N ALA A 152 -4.83 -11.56 -11.71
CA ALA A 152 -6.12 -11.25 -12.33
C ALA A 152 -6.44 -9.75 -12.30
N TYR A 153 -6.20 -9.08 -11.18
CA TYR A 153 -6.40 -7.64 -11.05
C TYR A 153 -5.48 -6.85 -11.99
N THR A 154 -4.20 -7.21 -12.10
CA THR A 154 -3.27 -6.57 -13.04
C THR A 154 -3.69 -6.78 -14.49
N ALA A 155 -4.14 -7.97 -14.86
CA ALA A 155 -4.65 -8.27 -16.19
C ALA A 155 -5.91 -7.44 -16.53
N VAL A 156 -6.86 -7.36 -15.60
CA VAL A 156 -8.09 -6.55 -15.74
C VAL A 156 -7.72 -5.07 -15.86
N SER A 157 -6.81 -4.58 -15.02
CA SER A 157 -6.35 -3.19 -15.06
C SER A 157 -5.69 -2.86 -16.40
N TRP A 158 -4.84 -3.75 -16.90
CA TRP A 158 -4.20 -3.59 -18.22
C TRP A 158 -5.24 -3.56 -19.34
N TRP A 159 -6.22 -4.46 -19.29
CA TRP A 159 -7.28 -4.54 -20.29
C TRP A 159 -8.17 -3.28 -20.32
N ILE A 160 -8.57 -2.78 -19.13
CA ILE A 160 -9.35 -1.54 -19.02
C ILE A 160 -8.56 -0.35 -19.60
N HIS A 161 -7.28 -0.24 -19.28
CA HIS A 161 -6.43 0.81 -19.82
C HIS A 161 -6.29 0.69 -21.35
N ALA A 162 -6.10 -0.52 -21.89
CA ALA A 162 -5.98 -0.75 -23.33
C ALA A 162 -7.23 -0.33 -24.12
N ILE A 163 -8.41 -0.40 -23.50
CA ILE A 163 -9.67 0.02 -24.10
C ILE A 163 -9.87 1.54 -23.99
N VAL A 164 -9.62 2.10 -22.82
CA VAL A 164 -9.96 3.49 -22.49
C VAL A 164 -8.89 4.46 -22.99
N ASP A 165 -7.61 4.11 -22.99
CA ASP A 165 -6.51 4.98 -23.44
C ASP A 165 -6.50 5.27 -24.96
N ARG A 166 -7.39 4.63 -25.73
CA ARG A 166 -7.68 5.06 -27.11
C ARG A 166 -8.34 6.43 -27.20
N GLY A 167 -8.81 7.01 -26.08
CA GLY A 167 -9.47 8.30 -25.96
C GLY A 167 -8.90 9.16 -24.83
N ARG A 168 -7.76 9.76 -24.98
CA ARG A 168 -7.17 10.95 -24.29
C ARG A 168 -7.59 11.31 -22.83
N VAL A 169 -8.24 10.45 -22.05
CA VAL A 169 -8.77 10.81 -20.72
C VAL A 169 -8.27 9.84 -19.64
N HIS A 170 -7.05 10.07 -19.15
CA HIS A 170 -6.46 9.29 -18.06
C HIS A 170 -7.30 9.27 -16.75
N LEU A 171 -8.11 10.32 -16.53
CA LEU A 171 -9.01 10.39 -15.37
C LEU A 171 -10.17 9.38 -15.48
N ALA A 172 -10.67 9.12 -16.68
CA ALA A 172 -11.77 8.19 -16.88
C ALA A 172 -11.35 6.73 -16.61
N SER A 173 -10.13 6.34 -17.00
CA SER A 173 -9.61 5.00 -16.72
C SER A 173 -9.42 4.76 -15.23
N ASN A 174 -8.90 5.73 -14.47
CA ASN A 174 -8.76 5.62 -13.03
C ASN A 174 -10.12 5.55 -12.31
N LEU A 175 -11.11 6.28 -12.77
CA LEU A 175 -12.46 6.23 -12.20
C LEU A 175 -13.15 4.88 -12.49
N LEU A 176 -12.97 4.35 -13.69
CA LEU A 176 -13.52 3.04 -14.07
C LEU A 176 -12.85 1.89 -13.33
N LEU A 177 -11.59 2.06 -12.90
CA LEU A 177 -10.86 1.10 -12.10
C LEU A 177 -11.26 1.10 -10.61
N LEU A 178 -11.94 2.15 -10.10
CA LEU A 178 -12.32 2.22 -8.68
C LEU A 178 -13.07 0.99 -8.17
N PRO A 179 -14.13 0.47 -8.84
CA PRO A 179 -14.83 -0.72 -8.35
C PRO A 179 -13.96 -1.97 -8.41
N ALA A 180 -13.11 -2.11 -9.42
CA ALA A 180 -12.17 -3.23 -9.52
C ALA A 180 -11.11 -3.16 -8.40
N SER A 181 -10.56 -1.97 -8.13
CA SER A 181 -9.62 -1.73 -7.04
C SER A 181 -10.25 -1.97 -5.67
N ALA A 182 -11.49 -1.49 -5.46
CA ALA A 182 -12.22 -1.74 -4.21
C ALA A 182 -12.46 -3.23 -3.98
N THR A 183 -12.88 -3.95 -5.03
CA THR A 183 -13.08 -5.42 -4.97
C THR A 183 -11.76 -6.14 -4.67
N PHE A 184 -10.68 -5.75 -5.33
CA PHE A 184 -9.35 -6.31 -5.08
C PHE A 184 -8.85 -6.04 -3.66
N LEU A 185 -9.03 -4.82 -3.13
CA LEU A 185 -8.65 -4.48 -1.76
C LEU A 185 -9.49 -5.22 -0.72
N ALA A 186 -10.80 -5.35 -0.96
CA ALA A 186 -11.68 -6.15 -0.10
C ALA A 186 -11.23 -7.62 -0.06
N LEU A 187 -10.94 -8.19 -1.23
CA LEU A 187 -10.45 -9.56 -1.36
C LEU A 187 -9.08 -9.73 -0.70
N THR A 188 -8.17 -8.78 -0.88
CA THR A 188 -6.85 -8.73 -0.25
C THR A 188 -6.98 -8.80 1.27
N ALA A 189 -7.73 -7.88 1.86
CA ALA A 189 -7.91 -7.85 3.31
C ALA A 189 -8.61 -9.12 3.84
N TRP A 190 -9.60 -9.64 3.11
CA TRP A 190 -10.33 -10.84 3.50
C TRP A 190 -9.49 -12.13 3.43
N LEU A 191 -8.72 -12.31 2.36
CA LEU A 191 -7.85 -13.49 2.20
C LEU A 191 -6.68 -13.45 3.17
N LEU A 192 -5.99 -12.31 3.28
CA LEU A 192 -4.79 -12.19 4.09
C LEU A 192 -5.11 -12.17 5.60
N SER A 193 -6.31 -11.74 6.01
CA SER A 193 -6.80 -11.93 7.38
C SER A 193 -7.30 -13.35 7.67
N ALA A 194 -7.13 -14.31 6.74
CA ALA A 194 -7.65 -15.67 6.83
C ALA A 194 -9.17 -15.72 7.07
N LYS A 195 -9.91 -14.81 6.45
CA LYS A 195 -11.36 -14.69 6.53
C LYS A 195 -11.90 -14.39 7.95
N ARG A 196 -11.02 -13.95 8.86
CA ARG A 196 -11.38 -13.67 10.28
C ARG A 196 -12.12 -12.35 10.47
N ILE A 197 -12.02 -11.42 9.51
CA ILE A 197 -12.71 -10.14 9.56
C ILE A 197 -14.03 -10.26 8.79
N ALA A 198 -15.13 -9.82 9.41
CA ALA A 198 -16.43 -9.79 8.75
C ALA A 198 -16.38 -8.87 7.51
N ARG A 199 -16.98 -9.31 6.40
CA ARG A 199 -16.95 -8.55 5.12
C ARG A 199 -17.48 -7.13 5.25
N ALA A 200 -18.49 -6.91 6.11
CA ALA A 200 -19.04 -5.59 6.39
C ALA A 200 -18.02 -4.63 7.01
N ARG A 201 -17.09 -5.13 7.84
CA ARG A 201 -16.00 -4.35 8.44
C ARG A 201 -14.86 -4.05 7.46
N LEU A 202 -14.78 -4.77 6.35
CA LEU A 202 -13.80 -4.54 5.29
C LEU A 202 -14.29 -3.54 4.24
N ALA A 203 -15.60 -3.28 4.18
CA ALA A 203 -16.16 -2.34 3.20
C ALA A 203 -15.55 -0.93 3.29
N PRO A 204 -15.35 -0.31 4.46
CA PRO A 204 -14.66 0.97 4.56
C PRO A 204 -13.23 0.93 4.00
N PHE A 205 -12.48 -0.16 4.24
CA PHE A 205 -11.13 -0.32 3.69
C PHE A 205 -11.15 -0.43 2.17
N ALA A 206 -12.08 -1.20 1.61
CA ALA A 206 -12.22 -1.35 0.17
C ALA A 206 -12.51 -0.02 -0.52
N ILE A 207 -13.45 0.75 0.01
CA ILE A 207 -13.90 2.01 -0.59
C ILE A 207 -12.85 3.11 -0.39
N LEU A 208 -12.45 3.36 0.86
CA LEU A 208 -11.48 4.42 1.19
C LEU A 208 -10.11 4.11 0.56
N GLY A 209 -9.66 2.85 0.64
CA GLY A 209 -8.42 2.43 0.04
C GLY A 209 -8.42 2.64 -1.48
N ALA A 210 -9.48 2.24 -2.17
CA ALA A 210 -9.59 2.45 -3.62
C ALA A 210 -9.56 3.95 -3.98
N VAL A 211 -10.29 4.78 -3.23
CA VAL A 211 -10.32 6.24 -3.47
C VAL A 211 -8.94 6.86 -3.20
N LEU A 212 -8.32 6.58 -2.05
CA LEU A 212 -7.02 7.15 -1.68
C LEU A 212 -5.91 6.69 -2.63
N LEU A 213 -5.93 5.41 -3.06
CA LEU A 213 -5.00 4.91 -4.06
C LEU A 213 -5.23 5.51 -5.43
N ALA A 214 -6.48 5.75 -5.84
CA ALA A 214 -6.79 6.44 -7.10
C ALA A 214 -6.31 7.90 -7.09
N ILE A 215 -6.49 8.61 -5.96
CA ILE A 215 -5.94 9.96 -5.77
C ILE A 215 -4.41 9.93 -5.86
N TYR A 216 -3.76 8.98 -5.16
CA TYR A 216 -2.32 8.80 -5.23
C TYR A 216 -1.84 8.52 -6.65
N LEU A 217 -2.44 7.57 -7.36
CA LEU A 217 -2.05 7.19 -8.72
C LEU A 217 -2.25 8.34 -9.72
N THR A 218 -3.31 9.14 -9.55
CA THR A 218 -3.54 10.33 -10.38
C THR A 218 -2.47 11.40 -10.11
N GLY A 219 -2.17 11.69 -8.85
CA GLY A 219 -1.10 12.60 -8.46
C GLY A 219 0.28 12.10 -8.88
N ALA A 220 0.53 10.80 -8.73
CA ALA A 220 1.76 10.14 -9.16
C ALA A 220 1.96 10.25 -10.67
N GLY A 221 0.90 10.13 -11.48
CA GLY A 221 0.95 10.30 -12.93
C GLY A 221 1.47 11.68 -13.36
N VAL A 222 1.26 12.71 -12.54
CA VAL A 222 1.79 14.06 -12.77
C VAL A 222 3.17 14.25 -12.17
N TYR A 223 3.37 13.79 -10.93
CA TYR A 223 4.58 14.07 -10.16
C TYR A 223 5.75 13.13 -10.48
N LEU A 224 5.51 11.82 -10.71
CA LEU A 224 6.56 10.83 -10.94
C LEU A 224 7.43 11.14 -12.17
N PRO A 225 6.90 11.56 -13.33
CA PRO A 225 7.73 11.93 -14.47
C PRO A 225 8.76 13.01 -14.13
N HIS A 226 8.35 14.04 -13.38
CA HIS A 226 9.23 15.11 -12.93
C HIS A 226 10.27 14.60 -11.92
N LEU A 227 9.85 13.74 -10.99
CA LEU A 227 10.74 13.13 -9.99
C LEU A 227 11.83 12.29 -10.70
N PHE A 228 11.41 11.37 -11.58
CA PHE A 228 12.34 10.51 -12.31
C PHE A 228 13.30 11.32 -13.18
N SER A 229 12.82 12.30 -13.94
CA SER A 229 13.66 13.16 -14.79
C SER A 229 14.68 13.94 -13.97
N SER A 230 14.26 14.53 -12.86
CA SER A 230 15.13 15.34 -11.99
C SER A 230 16.20 14.51 -11.30
N TYR A 231 15.84 13.32 -10.79
CA TYR A 231 16.78 12.44 -10.11
C TYR A 231 17.71 11.72 -11.11
N ALA A 232 17.16 11.26 -12.24
CA ALA A 232 17.97 10.61 -13.25
C ALA A 232 18.98 11.56 -13.91
N SER A 233 18.60 12.82 -14.14
CA SER A 233 19.52 13.83 -14.69
C SER A 233 20.66 14.21 -13.76
N ARG A 234 20.43 14.15 -12.43
CA ARG A 234 21.46 14.51 -11.42
C ARG A 234 22.32 13.34 -10.99
N TYR A 235 21.74 12.14 -10.87
CA TYR A 235 22.37 10.98 -10.25
C TYR A 235 22.33 9.73 -11.15
N GLY A 236 21.92 9.84 -12.41
CA GLY A 236 21.85 8.73 -13.35
C GLY A 236 20.94 7.60 -12.87
N VAL A 237 21.39 6.36 -13.05
CA VAL A 237 20.64 5.15 -12.67
C VAL A 237 20.31 5.12 -11.16
N ILE A 238 21.24 5.58 -10.32
CA ILE A 238 21.01 5.64 -8.85
C ILE A 238 19.83 6.57 -8.53
N GLY A 239 19.73 7.70 -9.24
CA GLY A 239 18.61 8.61 -9.11
C GLY A 239 17.26 7.97 -9.48
N ALA A 240 17.22 7.20 -10.56
CA ALA A 240 16.01 6.47 -10.95
C ALA A 240 15.59 5.43 -9.90
N VAL A 241 16.55 4.71 -9.30
CA VAL A 241 16.30 3.77 -8.21
C VAL A 241 15.73 4.47 -6.98
N LEU A 242 16.31 5.61 -6.58
CA LEU A 242 15.82 6.41 -5.45
C LEU A 242 14.40 6.93 -5.69
N ALA A 243 14.10 7.40 -6.91
CA ALA A 243 12.77 7.83 -7.29
C ALA A 243 11.75 6.67 -7.20
N MET A 244 12.13 5.48 -7.65
CA MET A 244 11.30 4.26 -7.57
C MET A 244 11.00 3.88 -6.11
N ILE A 245 12.02 3.85 -5.25
CA ILE A 245 11.85 3.54 -3.82
C ILE A 245 10.93 4.57 -3.16
N SER A 246 11.12 5.86 -3.47
CA SER A 246 10.28 6.93 -2.93
C SER A 246 8.82 6.79 -3.37
N ALA A 247 8.58 6.46 -4.63
CA ALA A 247 7.24 6.21 -5.16
C ALA A 247 6.58 4.99 -4.48
N LEU A 248 7.30 3.88 -4.35
CA LEU A 248 6.80 2.69 -3.67
C LEU A 248 6.52 2.98 -2.19
N PHE A 249 7.38 3.72 -1.52
CA PHE A 249 7.18 4.12 -0.13
C PHE A 249 5.90 4.95 0.04
N ALA A 250 5.72 5.98 -0.79
CA ALA A 250 4.52 6.81 -0.74
C ALA A 250 3.24 6.00 -1.01
N PHE A 251 3.27 5.06 -1.98
CA PHE A 251 2.18 4.13 -2.24
C PHE A 251 1.84 3.28 -1.00
N MET A 252 2.87 2.73 -0.34
CA MET A 252 2.68 1.90 0.84
C MET A 252 2.20 2.71 2.05
N VAL A 253 2.65 3.96 2.22
CA VAL A 253 2.11 4.87 3.24
C VAL A 253 0.61 5.08 3.05
N VAL A 254 0.17 5.34 1.81
CA VAL A 254 -1.27 5.49 1.49
C VAL A 254 -2.04 4.22 1.81
N LEU A 255 -1.50 3.04 1.48
CA LEU A 255 -2.14 1.76 1.77
C LEU A 255 -2.29 1.51 3.28
N VAL A 256 -1.21 1.73 4.05
CA VAL A 256 -1.21 1.57 5.51
C VAL A 256 -2.14 2.56 6.18
N ALA A 257 -2.12 3.83 5.76
CA ALA A 257 -3.03 4.86 6.25
C ALA A 257 -4.48 4.52 5.95
N SER A 258 -4.77 4.02 4.73
CA SER A 258 -6.11 3.55 4.35
C SER A 258 -6.62 2.45 5.28
N ALA A 259 -5.76 1.50 5.68
CA ALA A 259 -6.12 0.43 6.60
C ALA A 259 -6.42 0.99 8.00
N ALA A 260 -5.59 1.92 8.51
CA ALA A 260 -5.80 2.55 9.82
C ALA A 260 -7.10 3.37 9.86
N ILE A 261 -7.34 4.22 8.85
CA ILE A 261 -8.56 5.03 8.73
C ILE A 261 -9.79 4.13 8.66
N ALA A 262 -9.74 3.09 7.83
CA ALA A 262 -10.87 2.20 7.62
C ALA A 262 -11.23 1.38 8.87
N CYS A 263 -10.24 0.97 9.63
CA CYS A 263 -10.46 0.30 10.90
C CYS A 263 -11.19 1.23 11.88
N GLU A 264 -10.74 2.48 12.00
CA GLU A 264 -11.36 3.48 12.87
C GLU A 264 -12.78 3.84 12.42
N VAL A 265 -13.01 3.93 11.10
CA VAL A 265 -14.37 4.10 10.53
C VAL A 265 -15.26 2.93 10.91
N SER A 266 -14.77 1.70 10.79
CA SER A 266 -15.54 0.50 11.15
C SER A 266 -15.91 0.49 12.63
N ASP A 267 -14.97 0.85 13.50
CA ASP A 267 -15.17 0.90 14.94
C ASP A 267 -16.17 2.01 15.33
N GLU A 268 -16.08 3.18 14.70
CA GLU A 268 -17.05 4.28 14.94
C GLU A 268 -18.45 3.92 14.44
N LEU A 269 -18.56 3.29 13.27
CA LEU A 269 -19.86 2.81 12.77
C LEU A 269 -20.48 1.77 13.71
N ASP A 270 -19.67 0.87 14.28
CA ASP A 270 -20.14 -0.11 15.25
C ASP A 270 -20.58 0.56 16.57
N ARG A 271 -19.88 1.61 17.04
CA ARG A 271 -20.32 2.44 18.20
C ARG A 271 -21.66 3.12 17.93
N ILE A 272 -21.81 3.72 16.75
CA ILE A 272 -23.07 4.36 16.35
C ILE A 272 -24.22 3.35 16.31
N ARG A 273 -23.99 2.14 15.78
CA ARG A 273 -24.99 1.07 15.74
C ARG A 273 -25.42 0.64 17.14
N ARG A 274 -24.50 0.59 18.10
CA ARG A 274 -24.76 0.27 19.51
C ARG A 274 -25.41 1.42 20.29
N GLY A 275 -25.50 2.61 19.70
CA GLY A 275 -26.06 3.81 20.34
C GLY A 275 -25.12 4.43 21.39
N GLU A 276 -23.83 4.06 21.40
CA GLU A 276 -22.85 4.61 22.32
C GLU A 276 -22.59 6.08 22.01
N ARG A 277 -22.67 6.95 23.03
CA ARG A 277 -22.31 8.37 22.89
C ARG A 277 -20.83 8.55 23.22
N PRO A 278 -20.06 9.34 22.44
CA PRO A 278 -18.70 9.66 22.80
C PRO A 278 -18.68 10.45 24.12
N PRO A 279 -17.72 10.19 25.02
CA PRO A 279 -17.58 10.96 26.26
C PRO A 279 -17.19 12.42 25.95
N ASP A 280 -17.60 13.35 26.81
CA ASP A 280 -17.35 14.79 26.62
C ASP A 280 -15.86 15.16 26.62
N ASP A 281 -15.04 14.35 27.29
CA ASP A 281 -13.58 14.51 27.39
C ASP A 281 -12.79 13.61 26.42
N GLU A 282 -13.44 13.04 25.38
CA GLU A 282 -12.82 12.12 24.42
C GLU A 282 -11.58 12.73 23.76
N ILE A 283 -11.65 13.99 23.32
CA ILE A 283 -10.52 14.68 22.65
C ILE A 283 -9.31 14.76 23.57
N ARG A 284 -9.52 15.09 24.86
CA ARG A 284 -8.43 15.20 25.83
C ARG A 284 -7.78 13.85 26.09
N ARG A 285 -8.58 12.80 26.27
CA ARG A 285 -8.06 11.44 26.49
C ARG A 285 -7.26 10.93 25.30
N GLU A 286 -7.75 11.14 24.09
CA GLU A 286 -7.05 10.71 22.87
C GLU A 286 -5.74 11.50 22.68
N TRP A 287 -5.73 12.79 23.02
CA TRP A 287 -4.52 13.61 22.98
C TRP A 287 -3.49 13.16 24.02
N GLU A 288 -3.91 12.89 25.24
CA GLU A 288 -3.05 12.36 26.30
C GLU A 288 -2.48 10.99 25.92
N ALA A 289 -3.31 10.09 25.37
CA ALA A 289 -2.86 8.79 24.88
C ALA A 289 -1.81 8.89 23.75
N LEU A 290 -2.00 9.82 22.81
CA LEU A 290 -1.03 10.07 21.74
C LEU A 290 0.31 10.57 22.29
N LEU A 291 0.27 11.51 23.24
CA LEU A 291 1.47 12.04 23.89
C LEU A 291 2.23 10.95 24.66
N ASP A 292 1.53 10.08 25.35
CA ASP A 292 2.15 8.98 26.13
C ASP A 292 2.79 7.95 25.18
N GLU A 293 2.16 7.60 24.07
CA GLU A 293 2.74 6.72 23.04
C GLU A 293 4.04 7.32 22.46
N LEU A 294 4.04 8.63 22.17
CA LEU A 294 5.23 9.32 21.69
C LEU A 294 6.34 9.37 22.75
N ARG A 295 6.01 9.61 24.02
CA ARG A 295 6.98 9.62 25.13
C ARG A 295 7.65 8.25 25.29
N LEU A 296 6.87 7.17 25.29
CA LEU A 296 7.39 5.81 25.38
C LEU A 296 8.37 5.49 24.25
N ARG A 297 8.05 5.88 23.02
CA ARG A 297 8.96 5.70 21.88
C ARG A 297 10.25 6.49 22.03
N TRP A 298 10.17 7.74 22.50
CA TRP A 298 11.35 8.57 22.77
C TRP A 298 12.24 7.97 23.86
N GLN A 299 11.66 7.40 24.91
CA GLN A 299 12.41 6.72 25.98
C GLN A 299 13.15 5.50 25.44
N THR A 300 12.48 4.64 24.68
CA THR A 300 13.08 3.46 24.05
C THR A 300 14.23 3.83 23.12
N LEU A 301 14.07 4.87 22.29
CA LEU A 301 15.14 5.35 21.41
C LEU A 301 16.32 5.91 22.20
N ARG A 302 16.07 6.65 23.28
CA ARG A 302 17.13 7.19 24.14
C ARG A 302 17.92 6.08 24.81
N GLU A 303 17.25 5.06 25.35
CA GLU A 303 17.90 3.87 25.95
C GLU A 303 18.77 3.12 24.94
N GLN A 304 18.29 2.95 23.70
CA GLN A 304 19.07 2.35 22.63
C GLN A 304 20.32 3.17 22.30
N LEU A 305 20.20 4.50 22.18
CA LEU A 305 21.34 5.39 21.91
C LEU A 305 22.36 5.39 23.06
N ASP A 306 21.90 5.41 24.30
CA ASP A 306 22.79 5.34 25.47
C ASP A 306 23.49 3.98 25.58
N GLY A 307 22.81 2.90 25.21
CA GLY A 307 23.40 1.57 25.09
C GLY A 307 24.49 1.49 24.02
N TYR A 308 24.29 2.12 22.85
CA TYR A 308 25.30 2.22 21.81
C TYR A 308 26.51 3.05 22.25
N ARG A 309 26.30 4.18 22.92
CA ARG A 309 27.37 5.06 23.41
C ARG A 309 28.22 4.38 24.47
N ASN A 310 27.61 3.63 25.38
CA ASN A 310 28.34 2.90 26.42
C ASN A 310 29.16 1.73 25.86
N LYS A 311 28.67 1.03 24.82
CA LYS A 311 29.45 -0.03 24.14
C LYS A 311 30.70 0.52 23.44
N HIS A 312 30.61 1.68 22.79
CA HIS A 312 31.79 2.27 22.14
C HIS A 312 32.80 2.83 23.13
N SER A 313 32.36 3.42 24.25
CA SER A 313 33.28 3.92 25.29
C SER A 313 34.03 2.80 26.07
N GLN A 314 33.56 1.55 25.99
CA GLN A 314 34.26 0.39 26.56
C GLN A 314 35.28 -0.24 25.58
N HIS A 315 35.18 0.03 24.30
CA HIS A 315 36.15 -0.48 23.29
C HIS A 315 37.37 0.44 23.12
N ASP A 316 37.26 1.70 23.56
CA ASP A 316 38.34 2.72 23.48
C ASP A 316 39.19 2.78 24.77
N ARG A 317 38.97 1.88 25.71
CA ARG A 317 39.83 1.68 26.93
C ARG A 317 40.53 0.34 26.90
#